data_1d1d381d8ff3c43de87fb41e0bca670b
#
_entry.id   1d1d381d8ff3c43de87fb41e0bca670b
#
_cell.length_a   1.000
_cell.length_b   1.000
_cell.length_c   1.000
_cell.angle_alpha   90.00
_cell.angle_beta   90.00
_cell.angle_gamma   90.00
#
_symmetry.space_group_name_H-M   'P 1'
#
loop_
_entity.id
_entity.type
_entity.pdbx_description
1 polymer ?
#
loop_
_entity_poly.entity_id
_entity_poly.type
_entity_poly.pdbx_seq_one_letter_code
_entity_poly.pdbx_strand_id
1 'polypeptide(L)'
;MKNDAMKNAPAGENERPLMLAPAFKDYIWGGERLKRDWGKRTDLSPLAESWELSCHEAGPSVVASGEWAGRTLAQVLAAHPQFVGTKAEKAGEFPLLIKLIDAAGPLSVQVHPDDDYAERVEHALGKTEMWYVLDAGEGAGIYYGFKRETTLKEMKAAIESNTLTELLNWVPVKKGECFFIPAGTVHAIGAGLLIAEVQQSSNLTYRVYDYGRLGADGKPRSLHIDKALAVTRREPPQTPVGPTEPEQSVAGGSVQPLFACDKFTTAVLTVKRTMSDSVPNESFVSLLTVEGEGTLSYRGETYPLKKGQSVFLPAGMGTYELTGRMQVLRTRV
;
A
#
# COMPACT_ATOMS: atom_id res chain seq x y z
N MET A 1 4.15 -9.74 -41.46
CA MET A 1 5.31 -8.89 -41.18
C MET A 1 4.85 -7.45 -40.98
N LYS A 2 4.36 -7.10 -39.77
CA LYS A 2 4.06 -5.74 -39.28
C LYS A 2 3.72 -5.90 -37.77
N ASN A 3 4.74 -6.04 -36.92
CA ASN A 3 4.53 -5.97 -35.46
C ASN A 3 5.85 -5.93 -34.66
N ASP A 4 6.91 -5.25 -35.18
CA ASP A 4 8.16 -5.09 -34.41
C ASP A 4 8.64 -3.63 -34.25
N ALA A 5 7.77 -2.63 -34.50
CA ALA A 5 8.16 -1.21 -34.47
C ALA A 5 7.74 -0.46 -33.22
N MET A 6 7.20 -1.13 -32.15
CA MET A 6 6.83 -0.48 -30.88
C MET A 6 7.84 -0.75 -29.73
N LYS A 7 8.99 -1.34 -30.03
CA LYS A 7 10.07 -1.48 -29.04
C LYS A 7 11.01 -0.29 -29.19
N ASN A 8 11.04 0.59 -28.17
CA ASN A 8 11.95 1.73 -27.98
C ASN A 8 11.58 3.03 -28.71
N ALA A 9 10.45 3.64 -28.39
CA ALA A 9 10.39 5.09 -28.48
C ALA A 9 11.39 5.66 -27.44
N PRO A 10 12.26 6.62 -27.77
CA PRO A 10 13.15 7.24 -26.79
C PRO A 10 12.29 7.86 -25.70
N ALA A 11 12.63 7.60 -24.42
CA ALA A 11 12.00 8.23 -23.28
C ALA A 11 11.99 9.76 -23.51
N GLY A 12 10.83 10.39 -23.31
CA GLY A 12 10.67 11.83 -23.50
C GLY A 12 11.64 12.62 -22.62
N GLU A 13 12.02 13.84 -23.03
CA GLU A 13 12.99 14.67 -22.30
C GLU A 13 12.56 14.97 -20.86
N ASN A 14 11.27 14.86 -20.54
CA ASN A 14 10.67 15.23 -19.24
C ASN A 14 10.40 14.06 -18.31
N GLU A 15 10.72 12.82 -18.69
CA GLU A 15 10.50 11.65 -17.83
C GLU A 15 11.63 11.52 -16.81
N ARG A 16 11.39 11.96 -15.58
CA ARG A 16 12.36 11.92 -14.47
C ARG A 16 11.72 11.35 -13.21
N PRO A 17 12.53 10.78 -12.30
CA PRO A 17 12.05 10.39 -10.98
C PRO A 17 11.39 11.54 -10.22
N LEU A 18 10.19 11.32 -9.67
CA LEU A 18 9.49 12.28 -8.85
C LEU A 18 9.61 11.88 -7.39
N MET A 19 10.41 12.63 -6.62
CA MET A 19 10.46 12.48 -5.17
C MET A 19 9.13 12.94 -4.59
N LEU A 20 8.52 12.15 -3.71
CA LEU A 20 7.20 12.45 -3.14
C LEU A 20 7.29 12.82 -1.66
N ALA A 21 6.53 13.85 -1.29
CA ALA A 21 6.20 14.18 0.09
C ALA A 21 4.80 13.61 0.39
N PRO A 22 4.64 12.84 1.47
CA PRO A 22 3.39 12.15 1.79
C PRO A 22 2.35 13.10 2.41
N ALA A 23 1.07 12.68 2.34
CA ALA A 23 0.02 13.19 3.21
C ALA A 23 -0.02 12.39 4.51
N PHE A 24 -0.48 13.02 5.62
CA PHE A 24 -0.48 12.43 6.96
C PHE A 24 -1.87 12.31 7.56
N LYS A 25 -2.08 11.31 8.45
CA LYS A 25 -3.34 11.07 9.18
C LYS A 25 -3.06 10.75 10.66
N ASP A 26 -3.92 11.30 11.53
CA ASP A 26 -3.82 11.29 13.00
C ASP A 26 -4.90 10.44 13.68
N TYR A 27 -5.18 9.26 13.14
CA TYR A 27 -6.19 8.39 13.73
C TYR A 27 -5.86 7.95 15.17
N ILE A 28 -6.91 7.69 15.99
CA ILE A 28 -6.84 7.39 17.42
C ILE A 28 -5.96 6.20 17.83
N TRP A 29 -5.65 5.31 16.90
CA TRP A 29 -4.81 4.13 17.09
C TRP A 29 -3.35 4.35 16.69
N GLY A 30 -3.02 5.54 16.18
CA GLY A 30 -1.70 5.88 15.69
C GLY A 30 -0.63 5.93 16.76
N GLY A 31 0.63 5.89 16.32
CA GLY A 31 1.82 5.95 17.15
C GLY A 31 2.72 7.13 16.83
N GLU A 32 3.98 7.02 17.24
CA GLU A 32 5.01 8.05 17.02
C GLU A 32 6.22 7.50 16.23
N ARG A 33 6.20 6.21 15.83
CA ARG A 33 7.33 5.59 15.13
C ARG A 33 7.59 6.20 13.77
N LEU A 34 6.54 6.62 13.04
CA LEU A 34 6.70 7.28 11.75
C LEU A 34 7.50 8.59 11.86
N LYS A 35 7.32 9.35 12.93
CA LYS A 35 8.13 10.55 13.21
C LYS A 35 9.53 10.18 13.72
N ARG A 36 9.60 9.34 14.75
CA ARG A 36 10.84 9.03 15.45
C ARG A 36 11.82 8.22 14.60
N ASP A 37 11.33 7.19 13.89
CA ASP A 37 12.17 6.16 13.26
C ASP A 37 12.16 6.22 11.72
N TRP A 38 11.21 6.99 11.12
CA TRP A 38 11.01 7.07 9.67
C TRP A 38 11.14 8.49 9.12
N GLY A 39 11.55 9.44 9.94
CA GLY A 39 11.88 10.80 9.56
C GLY A 39 10.68 11.62 9.04
N LYS A 40 9.43 11.20 9.36
CA LYS A 40 8.24 11.95 8.95
C LYS A 40 8.09 13.22 9.79
N ARG A 41 7.92 14.36 9.14
CA ARG A 41 7.85 15.68 9.78
C ARG A 41 6.45 16.23 9.67
N THR A 42 5.75 16.30 10.81
CA THR A 42 4.39 16.84 10.93
C THR A 42 4.10 17.17 12.39
N ASP A 43 3.20 18.11 12.60
CA ASP A 43 2.69 18.48 13.93
C ASP A 43 1.57 17.53 14.43
N LEU A 44 1.07 16.63 13.55
CA LEU A 44 0.06 15.66 13.94
C LEU A 44 0.59 14.68 15.01
N SER A 45 -0.23 14.44 16.05
CA SER A 45 0.08 13.50 17.13
C SER A 45 -1.24 12.93 17.68
N PRO A 46 -1.42 11.59 17.64
CA PRO A 46 -0.50 10.60 17.07
C PRO A 46 -0.36 10.73 15.55
N LEU A 47 0.70 10.14 14.96
CA LEU A 47 0.82 10.00 13.51
C LEU A 47 0.52 8.54 13.13
N ALA A 48 -0.69 8.31 12.67
CA ALA A 48 -1.20 6.98 12.37
C ALA A 48 -0.77 6.47 10.99
N GLU A 49 -0.93 7.31 9.95
CA GLU A 49 -0.62 6.94 8.57
C GLU A 49 0.18 8.03 7.86
N SER A 50 1.05 7.57 6.95
CA SER A 50 1.78 8.38 5.98
C SER A 50 1.51 7.83 4.58
N TRP A 51 0.80 8.61 3.74
CA TRP A 51 0.37 8.20 2.41
C TRP A 51 1.47 8.52 1.40
N GLU A 52 2.30 7.54 1.13
CA GLU A 52 3.56 7.69 0.39
C GLU A 52 3.36 7.86 -1.12
N LEU A 53 2.38 7.18 -1.69
CA LEU A 53 1.93 7.30 -3.08
C LEU A 53 0.43 7.46 -3.09
N SER A 54 -0.07 8.63 -3.42
CA SER A 54 -1.50 8.93 -3.40
C SER A 54 -1.89 10.02 -4.40
N CYS A 55 -2.91 9.73 -5.20
CA CYS A 55 -3.67 10.73 -5.94
C CYS A 55 -5.06 10.94 -5.34
N HIS A 56 -5.39 10.27 -4.23
CA HIS A 56 -6.69 10.35 -3.58
C HIS A 56 -6.92 11.75 -2.99
N GLU A 57 -8.12 12.31 -3.20
CA GLU A 57 -8.47 13.69 -2.78
C GLU A 57 -8.32 13.92 -1.27
N ALA A 58 -8.58 12.88 -0.44
CA ALA A 58 -8.44 12.96 1.01
C ALA A 58 -6.97 13.13 1.48
N GLY A 59 -5.99 12.93 0.61
CA GLY A 59 -4.57 13.05 0.99
C GLY A 59 -3.64 12.80 -0.19
N PRO A 60 -3.55 13.73 -1.14
CA PRO A 60 -2.64 13.58 -2.28
C PRO A 60 -1.19 13.73 -1.87
N SER A 61 -0.30 12.90 -2.43
CA SER A 61 1.15 13.13 -2.33
C SER A 61 1.56 14.33 -3.17
N VAL A 62 2.58 15.05 -2.70
CA VAL A 62 3.11 16.25 -3.36
C VAL A 62 4.50 15.96 -3.91
N VAL A 63 4.83 16.44 -5.10
CA VAL A 63 6.18 16.37 -5.66
C VAL A 63 7.10 17.27 -4.85
N ALA A 64 8.15 16.68 -4.27
CA ALA A 64 9.01 17.37 -3.31
C ALA A 64 10.15 18.17 -3.94
N SER A 65 10.52 17.87 -5.20
CA SER A 65 11.67 18.50 -5.86
C SER A 65 11.53 18.52 -7.38
N GLY A 66 12.38 19.31 -8.04
CA GLY A 66 12.41 19.42 -9.50
C GLY A 66 11.37 20.39 -10.06
N GLU A 67 11.11 20.27 -11.35
CA GLU A 67 10.25 21.18 -12.13
C GLU A 67 8.81 21.27 -11.57
N TRP A 68 8.28 20.15 -11.06
CA TRP A 68 6.91 20.07 -10.54
C TRP A 68 6.82 20.18 -9.02
N ALA A 69 7.88 20.64 -8.35
CA ALA A 69 7.88 20.81 -6.89
C ALA A 69 6.67 21.63 -6.41
N GLY A 70 6.00 21.15 -5.37
CA GLY A 70 4.81 21.77 -4.79
C GLY A 70 3.49 21.40 -5.48
N ARG A 71 3.49 20.75 -6.65
CA ARG A 71 2.27 20.21 -7.26
C ARG A 71 1.93 18.84 -6.66
N THR A 72 0.64 18.54 -6.56
CA THR A 72 0.22 17.17 -6.21
C THR A 72 0.57 16.20 -7.33
N LEU A 73 0.83 14.92 -6.99
CA LEU A 73 1.05 13.89 -8.00
C LEU A 73 -0.12 13.84 -9.00
N ALA A 74 -1.37 13.95 -8.52
CA ALA A 74 -2.56 14.00 -9.36
C ALA A 74 -2.51 15.14 -10.41
N GLN A 75 -2.05 16.34 -10.01
CA GLN A 75 -1.91 17.48 -10.95
C GLN A 75 -0.84 17.22 -12.00
N VAL A 76 0.26 16.57 -11.62
CA VAL A 76 1.31 16.21 -12.58
C VAL A 76 0.81 15.14 -13.56
N LEU A 77 0.14 14.09 -13.07
CA LEU A 77 -0.40 13.04 -13.91
C LEU A 77 -1.53 13.50 -14.83
N ALA A 78 -2.34 14.48 -14.40
CA ALA A 78 -3.34 15.09 -15.26
C ALA A 78 -2.71 15.88 -16.44
N ALA A 79 -1.54 16.49 -16.23
CA ALA A 79 -0.79 17.16 -17.29
C ALA A 79 0.05 16.20 -18.16
N HIS A 80 0.40 15.03 -17.61
CA HIS A 80 1.26 14.02 -18.23
C HIS A 80 0.64 12.60 -18.08
N PRO A 81 -0.52 12.34 -18.70
CA PRO A 81 -1.25 11.06 -18.53
C PRO A 81 -0.42 9.84 -18.93
N GLN A 82 0.53 9.98 -19.86
CA GLN A 82 1.42 8.90 -20.26
C GLN A 82 2.31 8.37 -19.12
N PHE A 83 2.52 9.13 -18.05
CA PHE A 83 3.38 8.73 -16.92
C PHE A 83 2.83 7.53 -16.14
N VAL A 84 1.53 7.28 -16.19
CA VAL A 84 0.92 6.12 -15.52
C VAL A 84 1.13 4.81 -16.26
N GLY A 85 1.38 4.86 -17.58
CA GLY A 85 1.52 3.69 -18.45
C GLY A 85 0.19 3.11 -18.92
N THR A 86 0.26 2.29 -19.97
CA THR A 86 -0.92 1.82 -20.71
C THR A 86 -1.86 0.91 -19.92
N LYS A 87 -1.38 0.27 -18.85
CA LYS A 87 -2.24 -0.54 -17.96
C LYS A 87 -3.10 0.32 -17.04
N ALA A 88 -2.51 1.36 -16.43
CA ALA A 88 -3.22 2.25 -15.53
C ALA A 88 -4.10 3.26 -16.27
N GLU A 89 -3.71 3.69 -17.48
CA GLU A 89 -4.50 4.60 -18.31
C GLU A 89 -5.91 4.05 -18.60
N LYS A 90 -6.04 2.72 -18.76
CA LYS A 90 -7.32 2.04 -18.98
C LYS A 90 -8.25 2.10 -17.76
N ALA A 91 -7.72 2.32 -16.56
CA ALA A 91 -8.51 2.39 -15.34
C ALA A 91 -9.25 3.74 -15.17
N GLY A 92 -8.88 4.79 -15.92
CA GLY A 92 -9.50 6.13 -15.85
C GLY A 92 -9.13 6.94 -14.61
N GLU A 93 -8.74 6.29 -13.52
CA GLU A 93 -8.28 6.90 -12.27
C GLU A 93 -6.92 6.32 -11.87
N PHE A 94 -6.16 7.07 -11.07
CA PHE A 94 -4.88 6.56 -10.56
C PHE A 94 -5.15 5.34 -9.66
N PRO A 95 -4.57 4.17 -9.97
CA PRO A 95 -5.09 2.90 -9.44
C PRO A 95 -4.65 2.56 -8.02
N LEU A 96 -3.59 3.18 -7.50
CA LEU A 96 -2.92 2.73 -6.27
C LEU A 96 -2.87 3.79 -5.17
N LEU A 97 -2.83 3.29 -3.93
CA LEU A 97 -2.51 4.04 -2.73
C LEU A 97 -1.51 3.22 -1.91
N ILE A 98 -0.36 3.81 -1.56
CA ILE A 98 0.66 3.16 -0.73
C ILE A 98 0.83 3.97 0.55
N LYS A 99 0.79 3.26 1.68
CA LYS A 99 0.86 3.88 3.01
C LYS A 99 1.92 3.21 3.88
N LEU A 100 2.43 3.98 4.83
CA LEU A 100 3.02 3.46 6.05
C LEU A 100 1.99 3.62 7.18
N ILE A 101 1.78 2.56 7.96
CA ILE A 101 0.80 2.51 9.05
C ILE A 101 1.53 2.18 10.35
N ASP A 102 1.44 3.06 11.35
CA ASP A 102 1.95 2.84 12.70
C ASP A 102 0.80 2.55 13.65
N ALA A 103 0.50 1.27 13.85
CA ALA A 103 -0.56 0.78 14.72
C ALA A 103 -0.07 0.64 16.16
N ALA A 104 -0.04 1.73 16.94
CA ALA A 104 0.23 1.67 18.37
C ALA A 104 -0.95 1.02 19.14
N GLY A 105 -2.18 1.28 18.70
CA GLY A 105 -3.39 0.57 19.13
C GLY A 105 -3.96 -0.30 17.98
N PRO A 106 -4.89 -1.24 18.29
CA PRO A 106 -5.49 -2.07 17.27
C PRO A 106 -6.40 -1.25 16.34
N LEU A 107 -6.36 -1.51 15.04
CA LEU A 107 -7.33 -0.97 14.11
C LEU A 107 -8.69 -1.67 14.29
N SER A 108 -9.77 -1.04 13.81
CA SER A 108 -11.09 -1.68 13.81
C SER A 108 -11.08 -2.96 12.96
N VAL A 109 -11.89 -3.93 13.34
CA VAL A 109 -12.22 -5.05 12.45
C VAL A 109 -13.08 -4.50 11.31
N GLN A 110 -12.66 -4.77 10.07
CA GLN A 110 -13.20 -4.18 8.87
C GLN A 110 -13.18 -5.14 7.70
N VAL A 111 -13.91 -4.78 6.65
CA VAL A 111 -13.91 -5.45 5.36
C VAL A 111 -14.04 -4.40 4.26
N HIS A 112 -13.48 -4.72 3.10
CA HIS A 112 -13.53 -3.85 1.92
C HIS A 112 -14.30 -4.50 0.78
N PRO A 113 -15.07 -3.71 -0.01
CA PRO A 113 -15.76 -4.21 -1.19
C PRO A 113 -14.79 -4.52 -2.35
N ASP A 114 -15.21 -5.38 -3.27
CA ASP A 114 -14.62 -5.49 -4.60
C ASP A 114 -15.06 -4.33 -5.51
N ASP A 115 -14.50 -4.29 -6.75
CA ASP A 115 -14.79 -3.22 -7.68
C ASP A 115 -16.28 -3.19 -8.09
N ASP A 116 -16.90 -4.35 -8.31
CA ASP A 116 -18.28 -4.42 -8.76
C ASP A 116 -19.25 -3.85 -7.72
N TYR A 117 -19.03 -4.16 -6.45
CA TYR A 117 -19.85 -3.62 -5.37
C TYR A 117 -19.54 -2.13 -5.13
N ALA A 118 -18.28 -1.76 -5.11
CA ALA A 118 -17.85 -0.39 -4.85
C ALA A 118 -18.33 0.59 -5.94
N GLU A 119 -18.22 0.21 -7.21
CA GLU A 119 -18.71 1.02 -8.33
C GLU A 119 -20.23 1.23 -8.25
N ARG A 120 -20.98 0.14 -8.00
CA ARG A 120 -22.44 0.20 -7.97
C ARG A 120 -23.02 0.95 -6.76
N VAL A 121 -22.36 0.88 -5.60
CA VAL A 121 -22.94 1.39 -4.32
C VAL A 121 -22.29 2.68 -3.86
N GLU A 122 -20.98 2.85 -4.13
CA GLU A 122 -20.19 3.98 -3.63
C GLU A 122 -19.65 4.88 -4.75
N HIS A 123 -19.78 4.45 -6.03
CA HIS A 123 -19.18 5.12 -7.20
C HIS A 123 -17.65 5.30 -7.02
N ALA A 124 -16.97 4.25 -6.59
CA ALA A 124 -15.55 4.24 -6.25
C ALA A 124 -14.91 2.90 -6.59
N LEU A 125 -13.58 2.85 -6.54
CA LEU A 125 -12.81 1.60 -6.66
C LEU A 125 -13.03 0.71 -5.43
N GLY A 126 -12.94 -0.61 -5.64
CA GLY A 126 -12.83 -1.60 -4.58
C GLY A 126 -11.52 -1.44 -3.81
N LYS A 127 -11.29 -2.30 -2.80
CA LYS A 127 -10.06 -2.23 -2.02
C LYS A 127 -9.51 -3.61 -1.76
N THR A 128 -8.74 -4.10 -2.72
CA THR A 128 -7.79 -5.21 -2.54
C THR A 128 -6.46 -4.63 -2.10
N GLU A 129 -5.82 -5.25 -1.11
CA GLU A 129 -4.60 -4.74 -0.51
C GLU A 129 -3.61 -5.84 -0.17
N MET A 130 -2.36 -5.47 0.06
CA MET A 130 -1.34 -6.30 0.67
C MET A 130 -0.60 -5.53 1.76
N TRP A 131 -0.13 -6.24 2.77
CA TRP A 131 0.69 -5.69 3.85
C TRP A 131 2.07 -6.32 3.84
N TYR A 132 3.09 -5.48 3.99
CA TYR A 132 4.46 -5.90 4.30
C TYR A 132 4.82 -5.42 5.69
N VAL A 133 5.15 -6.34 6.59
CA VAL A 133 5.43 -6.03 8.00
C VAL A 133 6.83 -5.46 8.15
N LEU A 134 6.91 -4.19 8.50
CA LEU A 134 8.15 -3.44 8.68
C LEU A 134 8.73 -3.59 10.08
N ASP A 135 7.82 -3.72 11.08
CA ASP A 135 8.17 -3.97 12.47
C ASP A 135 6.98 -4.58 13.21
N ALA A 136 7.26 -5.44 14.20
CA ALA A 136 6.26 -6.11 15.01
C ALA A 136 6.73 -6.20 16.46
N GLY A 137 5.93 -5.64 17.37
CA GLY A 137 6.13 -5.77 18.81
C GLY A 137 5.88 -7.20 19.31
N GLU A 138 6.28 -7.48 20.53
CA GLU A 138 6.03 -8.77 21.16
C GLU A 138 4.52 -9.07 21.22
N GLY A 139 4.11 -10.26 20.77
CA GLY A 139 2.72 -10.69 20.73
C GLY A 139 1.84 -10.00 19.68
N ALA A 140 2.42 -9.13 18.85
CA ALA A 140 1.68 -8.48 17.77
C ALA A 140 1.15 -9.49 16.75
N GLY A 141 0.00 -9.18 16.17
CA GLY A 141 -0.65 -10.04 15.20
C GLY A 141 -1.77 -9.33 14.48
N ILE A 142 -2.43 -10.05 13.59
CA ILE A 142 -3.56 -9.56 12.79
C ILE A 142 -4.75 -10.49 12.92
N TYR A 143 -5.96 -9.95 12.78
CA TYR A 143 -7.11 -10.78 12.41
C TYR A 143 -7.13 -10.93 10.89
N TYR A 144 -7.22 -12.19 10.42
CA TYR A 144 -7.15 -12.51 9.00
C TYR A 144 -8.20 -13.57 8.63
N GLY A 145 -9.38 -13.10 8.24
CA GLY A 145 -10.53 -13.92 7.87
C GLY A 145 -11.11 -14.76 9.01
N PHE A 146 -12.02 -15.66 8.67
CA PHE A 146 -12.67 -16.55 9.63
C PHE A 146 -11.83 -17.82 9.88
N LYS A 147 -11.96 -18.39 11.09
CA LYS A 147 -11.34 -19.67 11.46
C LYS A 147 -11.96 -20.86 10.73
N ARG A 148 -13.24 -20.77 10.40
CA ARG A 148 -14.05 -21.75 9.69
C ARG A 148 -15.09 -21.06 8.84
N GLU A 149 -15.75 -21.81 7.97
CA GLU A 149 -16.94 -21.30 7.29
C GLU A 149 -17.96 -20.79 8.33
N THR A 150 -18.47 -19.59 8.10
CA THR A 150 -19.34 -18.85 9.03
C THR A 150 -20.60 -18.42 8.29
N THR A 151 -21.77 -18.67 8.84
CA THR A 151 -23.02 -18.24 8.26
C THR A 151 -23.26 -16.75 8.50
N LEU A 152 -24.08 -16.15 7.64
CA LEU A 152 -24.49 -14.73 7.81
C LEU A 152 -25.16 -14.50 9.16
N LYS A 153 -25.96 -15.48 9.63
CA LYS A 153 -26.65 -15.43 10.93
C LYS A 153 -25.66 -15.43 12.09
N GLU A 154 -24.63 -16.30 12.05
CA GLU A 154 -23.57 -16.36 13.06
C GLU A 154 -22.77 -15.07 13.10
N MET A 155 -22.35 -14.57 11.93
CA MET A 155 -21.60 -13.31 11.82
C MET A 155 -22.39 -12.14 12.42
N LYS A 156 -23.69 -12.00 12.03
CA LYS A 156 -24.56 -10.95 12.56
C LYS A 156 -24.71 -11.06 14.08
N ALA A 157 -25.02 -12.24 14.59
CA ALA A 157 -25.14 -12.48 16.03
C ALA A 157 -23.85 -12.16 16.80
N ALA A 158 -22.68 -12.51 16.25
CA ALA A 158 -21.39 -12.20 16.84
C ALA A 158 -21.06 -10.70 16.86
N ILE A 159 -21.48 -9.96 15.83
CA ILE A 159 -21.37 -8.49 15.81
C ILE A 159 -22.27 -7.88 16.91
N GLU A 160 -23.54 -8.30 16.97
CA GLU A 160 -24.52 -7.80 17.96
C GLU A 160 -24.12 -8.10 19.39
N SER A 161 -23.49 -9.26 19.65
CA SER A 161 -23.01 -9.67 20.99
C SER A 161 -21.59 -9.22 21.32
N ASN A 162 -20.91 -8.47 20.42
CA ASN A 162 -19.50 -8.07 20.56
C ASN A 162 -18.50 -9.22 20.69
N THR A 163 -18.78 -10.38 20.08
CA THR A 163 -17.92 -11.58 20.09
C THR A 163 -17.32 -11.90 18.72
N LEU A 164 -17.38 -11.00 17.75
CA LEU A 164 -16.94 -11.23 16.38
C LEU A 164 -15.49 -11.77 16.31
N THR A 165 -14.60 -11.28 17.16
CA THR A 165 -13.20 -11.71 17.20
C THR A 165 -13.01 -13.19 17.55
N GLU A 166 -13.98 -13.82 18.21
CA GLU A 166 -13.96 -15.27 18.51
C GLU A 166 -14.10 -16.14 17.24
N LEU A 167 -14.75 -15.60 16.20
CA LEU A 167 -14.90 -16.25 14.90
C LEU A 167 -13.71 -16.03 13.99
N LEU A 168 -12.87 -15.00 14.25
CA LEU A 168 -11.78 -14.59 13.37
C LEU A 168 -10.48 -15.33 13.69
N ASN A 169 -9.70 -15.56 12.64
CA ASN A 169 -8.39 -16.15 12.75
C ASN A 169 -7.37 -15.10 13.20
N TRP A 170 -6.80 -15.29 14.41
CA TRP A 170 -5.68 -14.47 14.88
C TRP A 170 -4.36 -15.07 14.41
N VAL A 171 -3.57 -14.29 13.68
CA VAL A 171 -2.28 -14.70 13.13
C VAL A 171 -1.19 -13.87 13.79
N PRO A 172 -0.30 -14.46 14.61
CA PRO A 172 0.90 -13.79 15.08
C PRO A 172 1.79 -13.42 13.89
N VAL A 173 2.39 -12.21 13.92
CA VAL A 173 3.20 -11.72 12.80
C VAL A 173 4.60 -11.28 13.23
N LYS A 174 5.55 -11.37 12.29
CA LYS A 174 6.93 -10.96 12.45
C LYS A 174 7.34 -10.00 11.34
N LYS A 175 8.37 -9.18 11.63
CA LYS A 175 9.03 -8.33 10.61
C LYS A 175 9.43 -9.16 9.39
N GLY A 176 9.14 -8.64 8.20
CA GLY A 176 9.46 -9.25 6.91
C GLY A 176 8.37 -10.17 6.35
N GLU A 177 7.34 -10.49 7.12
CA GLU A 177 6.19 -11.23 6.61
C GLU A 177 5.30 -10.34 5.74
N CYS A 178 4.53 -10.97 4.86
CA CYS A 178 3.59 -10.27 4.01
C CYS A 178 2.26 -11.02 3.90
N PHE A 179 1.17 -10.27 3.72
CA PHE A 179 -0.19 -10.75 3.70
C PHE A 179 -0.92 -10.14 2.52
N PHE A 180 -1.61 -10.96 1.74
CA PHE A 180 -2.51 -10.51 0.70
C PHE A 180 -3.94 -10.51 1.22
N ILE A 181 -4.61 -9.38 1.17
CA ILE A 181 -5.97 -9.16 1.69
C ILE A 181 -6.92 -8.92 0.50
N PRO A 182 -7.46 -9.97 -0.14
CA PRO A 182 -8.46 -9.79 -1.18
C PRO A 182 -9.69 -9.07 -0.63
N ALA A 183 -10.33 -8.26 -1.47
CA ALA A 183 -11.64 -7.68 -1.16
C ALA A 183 -12.60 -8.75 -0.61
N GLY A 184 -13.42 -8.39 0.37
CA GLY A 184 -14.32 -9.30 1.08
C GLY A 184 -13.71 -10.05 2.26
N THR A 185 -12.40 -9.99 2.48
CA THR A 185 -11.74 -10.59 3.65
C THR A 185 -11.94 -9.71 4.87
N VAL A 186 -12.56 -10.24 5.95
CA VAL A 186 -12.62 -9.54 7.25
C VAL A 186 -11.24 -9.58 7.89
N HIS A 187 -10.75 -8.42 8.31
CA HIS A 187 -9.40 -8.30 8.85
C HIS A 187 -9.25 -7.16 9.85
N ALA A 188 -8.17 -7.17 10.62
CA ALA A 188 -7.73 -6.03 11.43
C ALA A 188 -6.24 -6.12 11.71
N ILE A 189 -5.56 -4.96 11.70
CA ILE A 189 -4.19 -4.83 12.17
C ILE A 189 -4.22 -4.73 13.69
N GLY A 190 -3.49 -5.59 14.38
CA GLY A 190 -3.33 -5.55 15.83
C GLY A 190 -2.38 -4.45 16.29
N ALA A 191 -2.38 -4.20 17.60
CA ALA A 191 -1.45 -3.24 18.19
C ALA A 191 0.01 -3.68 18.06
N GLY A 192 0.92 -2.71 18.01
CA GLY A 192 2.37 -2.95 17.98
C GLY A 192 2.94 -3.18 16.58
N LEU A 193 2.12 -3.13 15.52
CA LEU A 193 2.56 -3.33 14.15
C LEU A 193 2.93 -2.00 13.45
N LEU A 194 3.95 -2.07 12.61
CA LEU A 194 4.26 -1.04 11.62
C LEU A 194 4.34 -1.74 10.26
N ILE A 195 3.52 -1.32 9.33
CA ILE A 195 3.38 -1.97 8.03
C ILE A 195 3.49 -0.98 6.86
N ALA A 196 3.92 -1.47 5.71
CA ALA A 196 3.67 -0.85 4.42
C ALA A 196 2.45 -1.53 3.79
N GLU A 197 1.42 -0.74 3.50
CA GLU A 197 0.20 -1.17 2.82
C GLU A 197 0.23 -0.72 1.37
N VAL A 198 0.06 -1.66 0.44
CA VAL A 198 -0.17 -1.39 -0.97
C VAL A 198 -1.59 -1.81 -1.30
N GLN A 199 -2.39 -0.88 -1.83
CA GLN A 199 -3.81 -1.08 -2.06
C GLN A 199 -4.30 -0.38 -3.34
N GLN A 200 -5.48 -0.75 -3.80
CA GLN A 200 -6.20 0.08 -4.77
C GLN A 200 -6.44 1.49 -4.20
N SER A 201 -6.59 2.50 -5.08
CA SER A 201 -6.80 3.90 -4.70
C SER A 201 -8.21 4.13 -4.15
N SER A 202 -8.48 3.54 -2.99
CA SER A 202 -9.77 3.56 -2.31
C SER A 202 -9.60 3.81 -0.83
N ASN A 203 -10.48 4.60 -0.24
CA ASN A 203 -10.55 4.83 1.22
C ASN A 203 -11.82 4.20 1.82
N LEU A 204 -12.48 3.30 1.09
CA LEU A 204 -13.68 2.61 1.55
C LEU A 204 -13.35 1.60 2.64
N THR A 205 -14.01 1.75 3.79
CA THR A 205 -13.85 0.86 4.93
C THR A 205 -15.20 0.57 5.56
N TYR A 206 -15.65 -0.68 5.51
CA TYR A 206 -16.84 -1.12 6.24
C TYR A 206 -16.42 -1.69 7.58
N ARG A 207 -16.52 -0.84 8.60
CA ARG A 207 -16.20 -1.19 9.99
C ARG A 207 -17.29 -2.05 10.59
N VAL A 208 -16.90 -3.21 11.12
CA VAL A 208 -17.84 -4.17 11.75
C VAL A 208 -17.70 -4.27 13.25
N TYR A 209 -16.52 -3.94 13.79
CA TYR A 209 -16.26 -3.95 15.23
C TYR A 209 -15.12 -2.98 15.58
N ASP A 210 -15.26 -2.24 16.66
CA ASP A 210 -14.31 -1.20 17.07
C ASP A 210 -13.97 -1.23 18.56
N TYR A 211 -14.10 -2.36 19.20
CA TYR A 211 -13.75 -2.56 20.64
C TYR A 211 -14.48 -1.63 21.59
N GLY A 212 -15.60 -1.02 21.18
CA GLY A 212 -16.32 -0.03 21.98
C GLY A 212 -15.61 1.30 22.19
N ARG A 213 -14.56 1.59 21.39
CA ARG A 213 -13.78 2.83 21.50
C ARG A 213 -14.58 4.06 21.12
N LEU A 214 -14.28 5.17 21.80
CA LEU A 214 -14.81 6.48 21.47
C LEU A 214 -13.84 7.19 20.50
N GLY A 215 -14.39 7.89 19.52
CA GLY A 215 -13.66 8.79 18.66
C GLY A 215 -13.25 10.08 19.40
N ALA A 216 -12.57 10.98 18.71
CA ALA A 216 -12.14 12.28 19.25
C ALA A 216 -13.33 13.17 19.71
N ASP A 217 -14.51 12.93 19.15
CA ASP A 217 -15.78 13.60 19.52
C ASP A 217 -16.49 12.97 20.74
N GLY A 218 -15.87 11.98 21.37
CA GLY A 218 -16.43 11.25 22.52
C GLY A 218 -17.55 10.27 22.17
N LYS A 219 -17.80 9.99 20.88
CA LYS A 219 -18.84 9.05 20.42
C LYS A 219 -18.20 7.79 19.80
N PRO A 220 -18.89 6.64 19.86
CA PRO A 220 -18.45 5.46 19.11
C PRO A 220 -18.38 5.77 17.61
N ARG A 221 -17.32 5.26 16.93
CA ARG A 221 -17.23 5.37 15.46
C ARG A 221 -18.33 4.53 14.81
N SER A 222 -18.91 5.06 13.73
CA SER A 222 -19.99 4.38 13.01
C SER A 222 -19.57 3.00 12.49
N LEU A 223 -20.45 2.02 12.66
CA LEU A 223 -20.32 0.69 12.06
C LEU A 223 -21.16 0.65 10.77
N HIS A 224 -20.66 -0.14 9.79
CA HIS A 224 -21.27 -0.27 8.47
C HIS A 224 -21.78 -1.71 8.26
N ILE A 225 -22.58 -2.20 9.21
CA ILE A 225 -22.91 -3.64 9.34
C ILE A 225 -23.56 -4.19 8.07
N ASP A 226 -24.60 -3.56 7.53
CA ASP A 226 -25.32 -4.08 6.36
C ASP A 226 -24.42 -4.17 5.12
N LYS A 227 -23.62 -3.13 4.85
CA LYS A 227 -22.66 -3.12 3.75
C LYS A 227 -21.57 -4.18 3.95
N ALA A 228 -21.05 -4.31 5.17
CA ALA A 228 -20.08 -5.33 5.50
C ALA A 228 -20.62 -6.75 5.30
N LEU A 229 -21.84 -7.03 5.78
CA LEU A 229 -22.48 -8.32 5.59
C LEU A 229 -22.68 -8.66 4.10
N ALA A 230 -22.92 -7.65 3.26
CA ALA A 230 -23.13 -7.82 1.82
C ALA A 230 -21.85 -8.21 1.06
N VAL A 231 -20.67 -7.78 1.54
CA VAL A 231 -19.39 -7.99 0.82
C VAL A 231 -18.49 -9.04 1.45
N THR A 232 -18.77 -9.48 2.68
CA THR A 232 -17.90 -10.38 3.43
C THR A 232 -17.86 -11.80 2.86
N ARG A 233 -16.67 -12.29 2.55
CA ARG A 233 -16.38 -13.72 2.32
C ARG A 233 -16.34 -14.43 3.66
N ARG A 234 -17.12 -15.50 3.80
CA ARG A 234 -17.33 -16.17 5.09
C ARG A 234 -16.58 -17.48 5.25
N GLU A 235 -15.83 -17.87 4.23
CA GLU A 235 -14.92 -19.01 4.24
C GLU A 235 -13.56 -18.60 4.82
N PRO A 236 -12.79 -19.54 5.38
CA PRO A 236 -11.40 -19.27 5.75
C PRO A 236 -10.58 -18.76 4.57
N PRO A 237 -9.60 -17.86 4.80
CA PRO A 237 -8.73 -17.38 3.76
C PRO A 237 -8.00 -18.52 3.05
N GLN A 238 -7.99 -18.48 1.71
CA GLN A 238 -7.30 -19.46 0.88
C GLN A 238 -5.89 -19.03 0.48
N THR A 239 -5.58 -17.73 0.63
CA THR A 239 -4.28 -17.18 0.26
C THR A 239 -3.24 -17.55 1.31
N PRO A 240 -2.11 -18.18 0.93
CA PRO A 240 -1.03 -18.46 1.86
C PRO A 240 -0.44 -17.18 2.44
N VAL A 241 0.06 -17.27 3.66
CA VAL A 241 0.86 -16.20 4.29
C VAL A 241 2.29 -16.28 3.73
N GLY A 242 2.86 -15.12 3.44
CA GLY A 242 4.22 -15.02 2.95
C GLY A 242 4.34 -14.78 1.43
N PRO A 243 5.57 -14.63 0.94
CA PRO A 243 5.86 -14.40 -0.47
C PRO A 243 5.36 -15.54 -1.36
N THR A 244 4.88 -15.20 -2.55
CA THR A 244 4.36 -16.21 -3.52
C THR A 244 5.47 -16.95 -4.27
N GLU A 245 6.66 -16.38 -4.31
CA GLU A 245 7.83 -16.94 -5.00
C GLU A 245 9.09 -16.83 -4.15
N PRO A 246 10.10 -17.69 -4.36
CA PRO A 246 11.37 -17.59 -3.65
C PRO A 246 12.15 -16.33 -4.03
N GLU A 247 13.00 -15.88 -3.10
CA GLU A 247 13.94 -14.78 -3.34
C GLU A 247 14.93 -15.15 -4.47
N GLN A 248 15.14 -14.22 -5.39
CA GLN A 248 16.01 -14.38 -6.55
C GLN A 248 17.27 -13.53 -6.37
N SER A 249 18.44 -14.17 -6.43
CA SER A 249 19.72 -13.45 -6.43
C SER A 249 19.95 -12.80 -7.80
N VAL A 250 20.32 -11.52 -7.79
CA VAL A 250 20.61 -10.74 -9.00
C VAL A 250 21.92 -9.96 -8.82
N ALA A 251 22.45 -9.37 -9.90
CA ALA A 251 23.60 -8.50 -9.80
C ALA A 251 23.34 -7.35 -8.80
N GLY A 252 24.21 -7.21 -7.81
CA GLY A 252 24.13 -6.15 -6.81
C GLY A 252 23.21 -6.40 -5.62
N GLY A 253 22.46 -7.51 -5.58
CA GLY A 253 21.55 -7.80 -4.46
C GLY A 253 20.61 -8.97 -4.70
N SER A 254 19.35 -8.81 -4.29
CA SER A 254 18.29 -9.81 -4.52
C SER A 254 16.92 -9.15 -4.71
N VAL A 255 16.00 -9.89 -5.31
CA VAL A 255 14.59 -9.53 -5.50
C VAL A 255 13.73 -10.60 -4.85
N GLN A 256 12.91 -10.20 -3.87
CA GLN A 256 11.90 -11.05 -3.27
C GLN A 256 10.53 -10.65 -3.83
N PRO A 257 9.94 -11.39 -4.79
CA PRO A 257 8.55 -11.19 -5.17
C PRO A 257 7.65 -11.42 -3.96
N LEU A 258 6.72 -10.50 -3.71
CA LEU A 258 5.75 -10.65 -2.62
C LEU A 258 4.42 -11.18 -3.15
N PHE A 259 3.67 -10.33 -3.85
CA PHE A 259 2.39 -10.67 -4.44
C PHE A 259 2.21 -10.05 -5.84
N ALA A 260 1.49 -10.77 -6.69
CA ALA A 260 1.01 -10.30 -7.99
C ALA A 260 -0.49 -10.61 -8.11
N CYS A 261 -1.27 -9.61 -8.48
CA CYS A 261 -2.69 -9.74 -8.80
C CYS A 261 -3.02 -8.85 -10.01
N ASP A 262 -4.29 -8.79 -10.39
CA ASP A 262 -4.77 -7.95 -11.49
C ASP A 262 -4.72 -6.43 -11.19
N LYS A 263 -4.45 -6.05 -9.95
CA LYS A 263 -4.39 -4.64 -9.51
C LYS A 263 -2.95 -4.14 -9.35
N PHE A 264 -2.04 -4.99 -8.85
CA PHE A 264 -0.65 -4.61 -8.61
C PHE A 264 0.28 -5.82 -8.52
N THR A 265 1.56 -5.53 -8.71
CA THR A 265 2.67 -6.44 -8.46
C THR A 265 3.65 -5.78 -7.50
N THR A 266 4.07 -6.51 -6.45
CA THR A 266 4.98 -6.01 -5.42
C THR A 266 6.18 -6.92 -5.22
N ALA A 267 7.33 -6.32 -4.95
CA ALA A 267 8.56 -7.03 -4.60
C ALA A 267 9.42 -6.18 -3.66
N VAL A 268 10.23 -6.83 -2.82
CA VAL A 268 11.30 -6.17 -2.09
C VAL A 268 12.61 -6.34 -2.84
N LEU A 269 13.26 -5.23 -3.16
CA LEU A 269 14.60 -5.17 -3.70
C LEU A 269 15.57 -5.00 -2.55
N THR A 270 16.47 -5.96 -2.32
CA THR A 270 17.56 -5.84 -1.35
C THR A 270 18.83 -5.43 -2.11
N VAL A 271 19.17 -4.16 -2.05
CA VAL A 271 20.36 -3.57 -2.69
C VAL A 271 21.53 -3.70 -1.74
N LYS A 272 22.60 -4.38 -2.19
CA LYS A 272 23.84 -4.57 -1.44
C LYS A 272 25.02 -3.77 -2.03
N ARG A 273 24.94 -3.39 -3.29
CA ARG A 273 25.91 -2.59 -4.05
C ARG A 273 25.19 -1.74 -5.08
N THR A 274 25.32 -2.06 -6.38
CA THR A 274 24.57 -1.42 -7.47
C THR A 274 23.70 -2.45 -8.16
N MET A 275 22.41 -2.14 -8.26
CA MET A 275 21.40 -2.96 -8.91
C MET A 275 20.74 -2.13 -10.01
N SER A 276 20.64 -2.67 -11.23
CA SER A 276 19.88 -2.05 -12.31
C SER A 276 18.48 -2.65 -12.39
N ASP A 277 17.49 -1.80 -12.64
CA ASP A 277 16.11 -2.20 -12.94
C ASP A 277 15.54 -1.24 -14.00
N SER A 278 14.33 -1.46 -14.48
CA SER A 278 13.74 -0.67 -15.55
C SER A 278 12.27 -0.37 -15.32
N VAL A 279 11.82 0.77 -15.83
CA VAL A 279 10.42 1.16 -15.87
C VAL A 279 9.86 0.86 -17.26
N PRO A 280 8.93 -0.10 -17.41
CA PRO A 280 8.34 -0.44 -18.69
C PRO A 280 7.34 0.63 -19.16
N ASN A 281 6.94 0.60 -20.43
CA ASN A 281 5.93 1.50 -20.97
C ASN A 281 4.51 1.21 -20.45
N GLU A 282 4.28 -0.03 -20.00
CA GLU A 282 2.97 -0.48 -19.55
C GLU A 282 2.60 0.02 -18.17
N SER A 283 3.58 0.34 -17.31
CA SER A 283 3.35 0.72 -15.93
C SER A 283 4.42 1.68 -15.43
N PHE A 284 4.01 2.62 -14.61
CA PHE A 284 4.92 3.31 -13.69
C PHE A 284 5.55 2.34 -12.69
N VAL A 285 6.57 2.80 -11.97
CA VAL A 285 7.14 2.10 -10.81
C VAL A 285 7.09 3.03 -9.60
N SER A 286 6.56 2.54 -8.50
CA SER A 286 6.71 3.18 -7.19
C SER A 286 7.82 2.49 -6.41
N LEU A 287 8.73 3.27 -5.84
CA LEU A 287 9.78 2.82 -4.95
C LEU A 287 9.61 3.46 -3.58
N LEU A 288 9.43 2.64 -2.55
CA LEU A 288 9.41 3.07 -1.16
C LEU A 288 10.60 2.45 -0.42
N THR A 289 11.55 3.27 0.02
CA THR A 289 12.69 2.79 0.79
C THR A 289 12.24 2.39 2.20
N VAL A 290 12.32 1.10 2.52
CA VAL A 290 11.83 0.55 3.78
C VAL A 290 12.93 0.28 4.81
N GLU A 291 14.19 0.17 4.37
CA GLU A 291 15.35 0.00 5.25
C GLU A 291 16.61 0.57 4.61
N GLY A 292 17.52 1.12 5.42
CA GLY A 292 18.82 1.62 4.96
C GLY A 292 18.76 2.91 4.16
N GLU A 293 19.80 3.14 3.37
CA GLU A 293 19.92 4.31 2.51
C GLU A 293 20.80 4.03 1.28
N GLY A 294 20.64 4.87 0.27
CA GLY A 294 21.38 4.80 -0.99
C GLY A 294 21.01 5.91 -1.93
N THR A 295 21.14 5.64 -3.22
CA THR A 295 20.83 6.57 -4.29
C THR A 295 20.12 5.86 -5.44
N LEU A 296 19.24 6.59 -6.11
CA LEU A 296 18.73 6.25 -7.44
C LEU A 296 19.46 7.12 -8.46
N SER A 297 20.02 6.51 -9.49
CA SER A 297 20.70 7.20 -10.60
C SER A 297 19.92 7.02 -11.89
N TYR A 298 19.70 8.12 -12.59
CA TYR A 298 19.03 8.14 -13.89
C TYR A 298 19.56 9.27 -14.77
N ARG A 299 20.00 8.94 -16.01
CA ARG A 299 20.54 9.92 -16.99
C ARG A 299 21.59 10.87 -16.42
N GLY A 300 22.49 10.35 -15.54
CA GLY A 300 23.57 11.14 -14.94
C GLY A 300 23.14 11.96 -13.72
N GLU A 301 21.86 12.02 -13.40
CA GLU A 301 21.36 12.64 -12.17
C GLU A 301 21.26 11.58 -11.05
N THR A 302 21.39 12.05 -9.81
CA THR A 302 21.36 11.18 -8.63
C THR A 302 20.37 11.71 -7.60
N TYR A 303 19.49 10.83 -7.12
CA TYR A 303 18.43 11.11 -6.15
C TYR A 303 18.73 10.34 -4.87
N PRO A 304 18.91 11.02 -3.72
CA PRO A 304 19.15 10.33 -2.45
C PRO A 304 17.92 9.56 -2.01
N LEU A 305 18.12 8.33 -1.54
CA LEU A 305 17.09 7.47 -0.98
C LEU A 305 17.42 7.15 0.47
N LYS A 306 16.52 7.48 1.38
CA LYS A 306 16.60 7.14 2.80
C LYS A 306 15.33 6.42 3.23
N LYS A 307 15.42 5.66 4.31
CA LYS A 307 14.26 5.00 4.90
C LYS A 307 13.07 5.95 5.03
N GLY A 308 11.91 5.54 4.53
CA GLY A 308 10.68 6.32 4.50
C GLY A 308 10.53 7.23 3.28
N GLN A 309 11.48 7.29 2.35
CA GLN A 309 11.32 8.07 1.13
C GLN A 309 10.62 7.28 0.02
N SER A 310 9.70 7.97 -0.65
CA SER A 310 8.92 7.47 -1.78
C SER A 310 9.28 8.20 -3.06
N VAL A 311 9.38 7.43 -4.15
CA VAL A 311 9.68 7.93 -5.50
C VAL A 311 8.70 7.33 -6.48
N PHE A 312 8.13 8.17 -7.33
CA PHE A 312 7.36 7.76 -8.51
C PHE A 312 8.26 7.83 -9.74
N LEU A 313 8.36 6.74 -10.47
CA LEU A 313 9.10 6.64 -11.72
C LEU A 313 8.09 6.53 -12.88
N PRO A 314 8.01 7.53 -13.77
CA PRO A 314 7.09 7.54 -14.90
C PRO A 314 7.26 6.31 -15.80
N ALA A 315 6.14 5.81 -16.33
CA ALA A 315 6.15 4.73 -17.31
C ALA A 315 7.00 5.09 -18.52
N GLY A 316 7.74 4.11 -19.05
CA GLY A 316 8.63 4.32 -20.20
C GLY A 316 9.97 4.98 -19.88
N MET A 317 10.24 5.33 -18.63
CA MET A 317 11.48 5.97 -18.22
C MET A 317 12.73 5.12 -18.57
N GLY A 318 12.57 3.80 -18.68
CA GLY A 318 13.67 2.89 -19.02
C GLY A 318 14.54 2.53 -17.81
N THR A 319 15.82 2.28 -18.06
CA THR A 319 16.74 1.75 -17.06
C THR A 319 17.16 2.81 -16.03
N TYR A 320 17.16 2.43 -14.76
CA TYR A 320 17.70 3.18 -13.63
C TYR A 320 18.59 2.29 -12.76
N GLU A 321 19.40 2.89 -11.94
CA GLU A 321 20.26 2.17 -11.01
C GLU A 321 19.96 2.56 -9.55
N LEU A 322 19.98 1.56 -8.67
CA LEU A 322 19.94 1.72 -7.22
C LEU A 322 21.30 1.34 -6.66
N THR A 323 21.94 2.28 -5.95
CA THR A 323 23.28 2.05 -5.34
C THR A 323 23.23 2.31 -3.85
N GLY A 324 23.78 1.40 -3.05
CA GLY A 324 23.85 1.57 -1.58
C GLY A 324 23.62 0.26 -0.83
N ARG A 325 23.14 0.40 0.41
CA ARG A 325 22.72 -0.72 1.26
C ARG A 325 21.31 -0.41 1.78
N MET A 326 20.31 -0.90 1.09
CA MET A 326 18.92 -0.58 1.38
C MET A 326 17.96 -1.68 0.94
N GLN A 327 16.77 -1.68 1.53
CA GLN A 327 15.62 -2.42 1.03
C GLN A 327 14.59 -1.44 0.48
N VAL A 328 14.07 -1.75 -0.68
CA VAL A 328 13.09 -0.92 -1.39
C VAL A 328 11.88 -1.77 -1.76
N LEU A 329 10.69 -1.38 -1.28
CA LEU A 329 9.44 -1.94 -1.75
C LEU A 329 9.13 -1.33 -3.12
N ARG A 330 9.16 -2.18 -4.15
CA ARG A 330 8.82 -1.82 -5.52
C ARG A 330 7.39 -2.25 -5.83
N THR A 331 6.60 -1.33 -6.36
CA THR A 331 5.22 -1.59 -6.78
C THR A 331 5.01 -1.18 -8.23
N ARG A 332 4.26 -1.99 -8.98
CA ARG A 332 3.83 -1.78 -10.38
C ARG A 332 2.35 -2.15 -10.53
N VAL A 333 1.72 -1.68 -11.61
CA VAL A 333 0.37 -2.09 -12.03
C VAL A 333 0.43 -3.20 -13.07
#